data_67be2db6e70ad4986a609889572a643f
#
_entry.id   67be2db6e70ad4986a609889572a643f
#
_cell.length_a   1.000
_cell.length_b   1.000
_cell.length_c   1.000
_cell.angle_alpha   90.00
_cell.angle_beta   90.00
_cell.angle_gamma   90.00
#
_symmetry.space_group_name_H-M   'P 1'
#
loop_
_entity.id
_entity.type
_entity.pdbx_description
1 polymer ?
#
loop_
_entity_poly.entity_id
_entity_poly.type
_entity_poly.pdbx_seq_one_letter_code
_entity_poly.pdbx_strand_id
1 'polypeptide(L)'
;LVTQVKERKFIKDKYPILGWPIIRGAATFLSSIVTGVKALMFSADYFPDDENAQPDKLDQWLEKHVPAEKLQSILVAFSVILSLGLTLVLFMLLPTFIAGLFHAQSAAVHNLIEGVVKVLIFLAYLILCSKQKDVRRVFCYHGAEHKTIFCYEAGLPLTVENARIQPKHHPRCGTSFLFVVIIVSILVSSLVFPYIEWQNIWVRIGVKLLLLVPVVG
;
A
#
# COMPACT_ATOMS: atom_id res chain seq x y z
N LEU A 1 17.21 0.72 21.76
CA LEU A 1 16.59 -0.16 20.76
C LEU A 1 15.59 -1.06 21.48
N VAL A 2 14.30 -0.97 21.15
CA VAL A 2 13.25 -1.85 21.70
C VAL A 2 12.92 -2.90 20.64
N THR A 3 13.02 -4.17 21.00
CA THR A 3 12.72 -5.29 20.11
C THR A 3 11.63 -6.17 20.71
N GLN A 4 10.62 -6.49 19.94
CA GLN A 4 9.57 -7.42 20.31
C GLN A 4 9.53 -8.59 19.34
N VAL A 5 9.72 -9.80 19.84
CA VAL A 5 9.59 -11.04 19.05
C VAL A 5 8.15 -11.53 19.21
N LYS A 6 7.44 -11.67 18.08
CA LYS A 6 6.11 -12.25 18.02
C LYS A 6 6.08 -13.46 17.08
N GLU A 7 5.65 -14.60 17.59
CA GLU A 7 5.36 -15.75 16.73
C GLU A 7 4.15 -15.45 15.84
N ARG A 8 4.30 -15.63 14.53
CA ARG A 8 3.23 -15.42 13.56
C ARG A 8 2.54 -16.76 13.26
N LYS A 9 1.34 -16.95 13.77
CA LYS A 9 0.47 -18.05 13.35
C LYS A 9 -0.15 -17.71 12.00
N PHE A 10 -0.02 -18.61 11.04
CA PHE A 10 -0.64 -18.41 9.73
C PHE A 10 -2.17 -18.57 9.83
N ILE A 11 -2.92 -17.70 9.15
CA ILE A 11 -4.39 -17.74 9.16
C ILE A 11 -4.93 -19.07 8.63
N LYS A 12 -4.21 -19.71 7.69
CA LYS A 12 -4.55 -21.04 7.15
C LYS A 12 -4.62 -22.14 8.24
N ASP A 13 -3.84 -21.99 9.31
CA ASP A 13 -3.81 -22.99 10.40
C ASP A 13 -5.09 -22.91 11.24
N LYS A 14 -5.75 -21.76 11.26
CA LYS A 14 -7.04 -21.55 11.97
C LYS A 14 -8.27 -21.80 11.07
N TYR A 15 -8.16 -21.48 9.77
CA TYR A 15 -9.24 -21.61 8.81
C TYR A 15 -8.75 -22.27 7.51
N PRO A 16 -8.93 -23.60 7.33
CA PRO A 16 -8.41 -24.34 6.16
C PRO A 16 -8.92 -23.80 4.81
N ILE A 17 -10.13 -23.24 4.76
CA ILE A 17 -10.74 -22.66 3.55
C ILE A 17 -9.89 -21.48 3.02
N LEU A 18 -9.26 -20.70 3.91
CA LEU A 18 -8.38 -19.60 3.54
C LEU A 18 -7.01 -20.07 2.99
N GLY A 19 -6.78 -21.39 2.97
CA GLY A 19 -5.62 -22.03 2.33
C GLY A 19 -5.80 -22.32 0.84
N TRP A 20 -7.01 -22.12 0.27
CA TRP A 20 -7.28 -22.38 -1.15
C TRP A 20 -6.48 -21.42 -2.07
N PRO A 21 -6.03 -21.89 -3.26
CA PRO A 21 -5.08 -21.14 -4.10
C PRO A 21 -5.46 -19.69 -4.37
N ILE A 22 -6.72 -19.39 -4.67
CA ILE A 22 -7.20 -18.04 -5.04
C ILE A 22 -7.41 -17.17 -3.79
N ILE A 23 -7.85 -17.75 -2.67
CA ILE A 23 -8.21 -17.00 -1.46
C ILE A 23 -6.98 -16.81 -0.57
N ARG A 24 -6.02 -17.74 -0.63
CA ARG A 24 -4.82 -17.75 0.21
C ARG A 24 -4.00 -16.46 0.09
N GLY A 25 -3.78 -15.99 -1.13
CA GLY A 25 -3.00 -14.77 -1.36
C GLY A 25 -3.70 -13.54 -0.82
N ALA A 26 -4.99 -13.38 -1.10
CA ALA A 26 -5.78 -12.27 -0.58
C ALA A 26 -5.83 -12.29 0.97
N ALA A 27 -6.02 -13.45 1.59
CA ALA A 27 -6.02 -13.61 3.05
C ALA A 27 -4.65 -13.28 3.65
N THR A 28 -3.56 -13.75 3.02
CA THR A 28 -2.18 -13.46 3.45
C THR A 28 -1.86 -11.98 3.31
N PHE A 29 -2.27 -11.35 2.21
CA PHE A 29 -2.10 -9.93 1.95
C PHE A 29 -2.82 -9.08 3.01
N LEU A 30 -4.10 -9.36 3.26
CA LEU A 30 -4.88 -8.67 4.29
C LEU A 30 -4.27 -8.83 5.69
N SER A 31 -3.85 -10.05 6.04
CA SER A 31 -3.13 -10.32 7.30
C SER A 31 -1.82 -9.54 7.41
N SER A 32 -1.12 -9.38 6.30
CA SER A 32 0.14 -8.61 6.27
C SER A 32 -0.11 -7.12 6.48
N ILE A 33 -1.18 -6.55 5.89
CA ILE A 33 -1.61 -5.17 6.12
C ILE A 33 -1.93 -4.96 7.62
N VAL A 34 -2.78 -5.82 8.19
CA VAL A 34 -3.17 -5.69 9.61
C VAL A 34 -1.95 -5.79 10.54
N THR A 35 -1.03 -6.71 10.24
CA THR A 35 0.20 -6.87 11.02
C THR A 35 1.12 -5.65 10.87
N GLY A 36 1.25 -5.14 9.65
CA GLY A 36 2.04 -3.93 9.36
C GLY A 36 1.51 -2.69 10.08
N VAL A 37 0.19 -2.46 10.06
CA VAL A 37 -0.43 -1.36 10.80
C VAL A 37 -0.18 -1.49 12.29
N LYS A 38 -0.34 -2.69 12.86
CA LYS A 38 -0.04 -2.91 14.30
C LYS A 38 1.43 -2.66 14.65
N ALA A 39 2.35 -3.03 13.76
CA ALA A 39 3.77 -2.78 13.95
C ALA A 39 4.09 -1.28 13.87
N LEU A 40 3.46 -0.54 12.95
CA LEU A 40 3.60 0.91 12.84
C LEU A 40 3.06 1.63 14.09
N MET A 41 1.89 1.23 14.58
CA MET A 41 1.32 1.79 15.81
C MET A 41 2.23 1.51 17.03
N PHE A 42 2.73 0.28 17.15
CA PHE A 42 3.71 -0.05 18.20
C PHE A 42 4.98 0.81 18.08
N SER A 43 5.46 1.06 16.87
CA SER A 43 6.63 1.93 16.67
C SER A 43 6.33 3.39 17.01
N ALA A 44 5.11 3.86 16.74
CA ALA A 44 4.69 5.22 17.05
C ALA A 44 4.69 5.51 18.56
N ASP A 45 4.36 4.52 19.39
CA ASP A 45 4.37 4.66 20.87
C ASP A 45 5.78 4.97 21.43
N TYR A 46 6.84 4.71 20.66
CA TYR A 46 8.23 4.99 21.03
C TYR A 46 8.83 6.21 20.31
N PHE A 47 8.02 6.92 19.56
CA PHE A 47 8.47 8.18 18.95
C PHE A 47 8.59 9.23 20.06
N PRO A 48 9.72 9.93 20.19
CA PRO A 48 9.82 11.03 21.14
C PRO A 48 8.81 12.10 20.74
N ASP A 49 7.95 12.48 21.68
CA ASP A 49 7.12 13.66 21.51
C ASP A 49 8.07 14.84 21.29
N ASP A 50 7.88 15.59 20.22
CA ASP A 50 8.58 16.84 19.99
C ASP A 50 8.07 17.85 21.03
N GLU A 51 8.72 17.87 22.22
CA GLU A 51 8.41 18.81 23.34
C GLU A 51 8.46 20.28 22.88
N ASN A 52 9.02 20.55 21.70
CA ASN A 52 9.12 21.87 21.10
C ASN A 52 8.13 22.11 19.96
N ALA A 53 7.25 21.17 19.63
CA ALA A 53 6.20 21.39 18.65
C ALA A 53 5.19 22.38 19.24
N GLN A 54 5.25 23.63 18.78
CA GLN A 54 4.22 24.60 19.12
C GLN A 54 2.90 24.11 18.51
N PRO A 55 1.83 23.95 19.32
CA PRO A 55 0.55 23.50 18.80
C PRO A 55 0.06 24.46 17.71
N ASP A 56 -0.23 23.93 16.54
CA ASP A 56 -0.77 24.70 15.42
C ASP A 56 -2.17 25.24 15.78
N LYS A 57 -2.61 26.28 15.09
CA LYS A 57 -3.93 26.89 15.33
C LYS A 57 -5.07 25.88 15.24
N LEU A 58 -4.91 24.83 14.45
CA LEU A 58 -5.83 23.71 14.32
C LEU A 58 -5.84 22.84 15.59
N ASP A 59 -4.67 22.55 16.15
CA ASP A 59 -4.54 21.78 17.38
C ASP A 59 -5.17 22.50 18.56
N GLN A 60 -4.91 23.80 18.69
CA GLN A 60 -5.51 24.65 19.75
C GLN A 60 -7.05 24.73 19.64
N TRP A 61 -7.59 24.76 18.40
CA TRP A 61 -9.04 24.77 18.19
C TRP A 61 -9.66 23.41 18.52
N LEU A 62 -9.00 22.31 18.15
CA LEU A 62 -9.44 20.95 18.43
C LEU A 62 -9.41 20.64 19.93
N GLU A 63 -8.34 21.00 20.63
CA GLU A 63 -8.23 20.83 22.08
C GLU A 63 -9.33 21.57 22.84
N LYS A 64 -9.76 22.71 22.32
CA LYS A 64 -10.83 23.52 22.95
C LYS A 64 -12.22 22.91 22.80
N HIS A 65 -12.46 22.09 21.77
CA HIS A 65 -13.80 21.59 21.42
C HIS A 65 -13.98 20.08 21.60
N VAL A 66 -12.89 19.32 21.77
CA VAL A 66 -12.91 17.86 21.86
C VAL A 66 -12.17 17.40 23.12
N PRO A 67 -12.76 16.50 23.94
CA PRO A 67 -12.07 15.92 25.10
C PRO A 67 -10.76 15.22 24.68
N ALA A 68 -9.67 15.48 25.38
CA ALA A 68 -8.33 14.98 25.05
C ALA A 68 -8.29 13.46 24.82
N GLU A 69 -9.05 12.69 25.61
CA GLU A 69 -9.13 11.22 25.48
C GLU A 69 -9.73 10.74 24.14
N LYS A 70 -10.60 11.55 23.53
CA LYS A 70 -11.26 11.22 22.24
C LYS A 70 -10.56 11.85 21.05
N LEU A 71 -9.78 12.91 21.28
CA LEU A 71 -9.15 13.69 20.22
C LEU A 71 -8.26 12.82 19.33
N GLN A 72 -7.38 12.01 19.94
CA GLN A 72 -6.49 11.11 19.20
C GLN A 72 -7.27 10.10 18.34
N SER A 73 -8.33 9.49 18.88
CA SER A 73 -9.16 8.54 18.14
C SER A 73 -9.89 9.18 16.95
N ILE A 74 -10.38 10.42 17.14
CA ILE A 74 -11.06 11.18 16.08
C ILE A 74 -10.08 11.58 14.99
N LEU A 75 -8.89 12.06 15.33
CA LEU A 75 -7.85 12.43 14.37
C LEU A 75 -7.40 11.21 13.56
N VAL A 76 -7.20 10.06 14.19
CA VAL A 76 -6.86 8.82 13.50
C VAL A 76 -7.98 8.40 12.56
N ALA A 77 -9.22 8.37 13.03
CA ALA A 77 -10.37 8.00 12.19
C ALA A 77 -10.53 8.95 10.99
N PHE A 78 -10.43 10.26 11.21
CA PHE A 78 -10.48 11.27 10.16
C PHE A 78 -9.36 11.09 9.14
N SER A 79 -8.11 10.87 9.60
CA SER A 79 -6.96 10.63 8.73
C SER A 79 -7.13 9.37 7.88
N VAL A 80 -7.68 8.30 8.46
CA VAL A 80 -7.98 7.05 7.74
C VAL A 80 -9.05 7.28 6.68
N ILE A 81 -10.15 7.95 7.00
CA ILE A 81 -11.23 8.25 6.05
C ILE A 81 -10.72 9.15 4.93
N LEU A 82 -9.96 10.19 5.27
CA LEU A 82 -9.39 11.13 4.30
C LEU A 82 -8.39 10.42 3.37
N SER A 83 -7.50 9.59 3.90
CA SER A 83 -6.52 8.86 3.10
C SER A 83 -7.19 7.82 2.19
N LEU A 84 -8.24 7.14 2.67
CA LEU A 84 -9.02 6.22 1.85
C LEU A 84 -9.74 6.96 0.71
N GLY A 85 -10.38 8.08 1.03
CA GLY A 85 -11.03 8.94 0.03
C GLY A 85 -10.05 9.44 -1.02
N LEU A 86 -8.88 9.95 -0.60
CA LEU A 86 -7.83 10.41 -1.50
C LEU A 86 -7.29 9.28 -2.38
N THR A 87 -7.14 8.09 -1.84
CA THR A 87 -6.71 6.90 -2.59
C THR A 87 -7.71 6.55 -3.69
N LEU A 88 -9.01 6.53 -3.37
CA LEU A 88 -10.07 6.28 -4.36
C LEU A 88 -10.08 7.35 -5.46
N VAL A 89 -9.96 8.62 -5.10
CA VAL A 89 -9.92 9.72 -6.08
C VAL A 89 -8.68 9.58 -6.96
N LEU A 90 -7.49 9.40 -6.39
CA LEU A 90 -6.23 9.44 -7.11
C LEU A 90 -6.01 8.19 -7.99
N PHE A 91 -6.35 6.99 -7.49
CA PHE A 91 -6.05 5.73 -8.16
C PHE A 91 -7.24 5.07 -8.87
N MET A 92 -8.44 5.59 -8.67
CA MET A 92 -9.63 5.02 -9.28
C MET A 92 -10.39 6.03 -10.14
N LEU A 93 -10.77 7.18 -9.59
CA LEU A 93 -11.54 8.18 -10.33
C LEU A 93 -10.70 8.94 -11.36
N LEU A 94 -9.52 9.42 -10.97
CA LEU A 94 -8.65 10.24 -11.82
C LEU A 94 -8.17 9.49 -13.08
N PRO A 95 -7.68 8.23 -13.02
CA PRO A 95 -7.32 7.48 -14.23
C PRO A 95 -8.50 7.24 -15.16
N THR A 96 -9.67 6.90 -14.60
CA THR A 96 -10.90 6.68 -15.37
C THR A 96 -11.36 7.97 -16.05
N PHE A 97 -11.29 9.11 -15.35
CA PHE A 97 -11.63 10.42 -15.90
C PHE A 97 -10.68 10.80 -17.05
N ILE A 98 -9.38 10.68 -16.84
CA ILE A 98 -8.37 10.99 -17.87
C ILE A 98 -8.55 10.09 -19.09
N ALA A 99 -8.75 8.78 -18.89
CA ALA A 99 -8.98 7.84 -20.00
C ALA A 99 -10.25 8.19 -20.78
N GLY A 100 -11.30 8.69 -20.11
CA GLY A 100 -12.53 9.15 -20.73
C GLY A 100 -12.35 10.32 -21.71
N LEU A 101 -11.33 11.16 -21.51
CA LEU A 101 -11.03 12.28 -22.42
C LEU A 101 -10.50 11.81 -23.80
N PHE A 102 -9.94 10.61 -23.89
CA PHE A 102 -9.30 10.10 -25.11
C PHE A 102 -10.27 9.43 -26.11
N HIS A 103 -11.58 9.42 -25.88
CA HIS A 103 -12.62 8.89 -26.80
C HIS A 103 -12.19 7.62 -27.53
N ALA A 104 -11.70 6.63 -26.79
CA ALA A 104 -11.17 5.38 -27.39
C ALA A 104 -12.28 4.62 -28.14
N GLN A 105 -11.98 4.17 -29.36
CA GLN A 105 -12.93 3.47 -30.24
C GLN A 105 -13.29 2.06 -29.76
N SER A 106 -12.48 1.46 -28.87
CA SER A 106 -12.75 0.15 -28.31
C SER A 106 -12.55 0.13 -26.80
N ALA A 107 -13.32 -0.70 -26.09
CA ALA A 107 -13.21 -0.89 -24.67
C ALA A 107 -11.81 -1.37 -24.22
N ALA A 108 -11.15 -2.19 -25.04
CA ALA A 108 -9.81 -2.68 -24.76
C ALA A 108 -8.78 -1.54 -24.76
N VAL A 109 -8.83 -0.65 -25.78
CA VAL A 109 -7.94 0.53 -25.83
C VAL A 109 -8.22 1.48 -24.69
N HIS A 110 -9.49 1.72 -24.35
CA HIS A 110 -9.85 2.55 -23.20
C HIS A 110 -9.24 2.01 -21.89
N ASN A 111 -9.37 0.71 -21.63
CA ASN A 111 -8.82 0.07 -20.42
C ASN A 111 -7.29 0.08 -20.40
N LEU A 112 -6.65 -0.05 -21.57
CA LEU A 112 -5.20 0.05 -21.68
C LEU A 112 -4.72 1.47 -21.32
N ILE A 113 -5.37 2.50 -21.87
CA ILE A 113 -5.07 3.91 -21.55
C ILE A 113 -5.26 4.15 -20.06
N GLU A 114 -6.40 3.73 -19.49
CA GLU A 114 -6.66 3.83 -18.04
C GLU A 114 -5.56 3.16 -17.22
N GLY A 115 -5.12 1.98 -17.63
CA GLY A 115 -4.04 1.23 -16.98
C GLY A 115 -2.70 1.97 -17.03
N VAL A 116 -2.31 2.48 -18.20
CA VAL A 116 -1.07 3.27 -18.35
C VAL A 116 -1.12 4.52 -17.49
N VAL A 117 -2.22 5.26 -17.52
CA VAL A 117 -2.42 6.47 -16.70
C VAL A 117 -2.30 6.13 -15.21
N LYS A 118 -2.88 5.02 -14.77
CA LYS A 118 -2.78 4.55 -13.38
C LYS A 118 -1.33 4.28 -12.96
N VAL A 119 -0.55 3.63 -13.80
CA VAL A 119 0.89 3.39 -13.55
C VAL A 119 1.64 4.71 -13.46
N LEU A 120 1.39 5.65 -14.37
CA LEU A 120 2.04 6.96 -14.36
C LEU A 120 1.71 7.77 -13.10
N ILE A 121 0.44 7.79 -12.67
CA ILE A 121 0.01 8.43 -11.42
C ILE A 121 0.69 7.78 -10.23
N PHE A 122 0.75 6.44 -10.19
CA PHE A 122 1.42 5.71 -9.11
C PHE A 122 2.91 6.03 -9.04
N LEU A 123 3.62 6.06 -10.17
CA LEU A 123 5.04 6.43 -10.21
C LEU A 123 5.25 7.89 -9.78
N ALA A 124 4.42 8.81 -10.26
CA ALA A 124 4.47 10.22 -9.86
C ALA A 124 4.24 10.36 -8.34
N TYR A 125 3.26 9.66 -7.78
CA TYR A 125 3.01 9.61 -6.34
C TYR A 125 4.23 9.11 -5.56
N LEU A 126 4.85 8.01 -5.97
CA LEU A 126 6.07 7.49 -5.33
C LEU A 126 7.22 8.50 -5.37
N ILE A 127 7.43 9.17 -6.52
CA ILE A 127 8.45 10.20 -6.66
C ILE A 127 8.18 11.38 -5.73
N LEU A 128 6.94 11.84 -5.64
CA LEU A 128 6.56 12.93 -4.74
C LEU A 128 6.76 12.54 -3.26
N CYS A 129 6.29 11.36 -2.86
CA CYS A 129 6.49 10.85 -1.50
C CYS A 129 7.98 10.70 -1.16
N SER A 130 8.81 10.26 -2.10
CA SER A 130 10.25 10.07 -1.88
C SER A 130 11.02 11.37 -1.61
N LYS A 131 10.43 12.54 -1.93
CA LYS A 131 11.02 13.85 -1.63
C LYS A 131 10.83 14.26 -0.16
N GLN A 132 9.88 13.69 0.55
CA GLN A 132 9.70 13.93 1.98
C GLN A 132 10.84 13.29 2.77
N LYS A 133 11.42 14.02 3.73
CA LYS A 133 12.60 13.57 4.50
C LYS A 133 12.34 12.25 5.24
N ASP A 134 11.18 12.11 5.88
CA ASP A 134 10.83 10.93 6.66
C ASP A 134 10.59 9.71 5.76
N VAL A 135 9.86 9.87 4.67
CA VAL A 135 9.63 8.80 3.70
C VAL A 135 10.93 8.37 3.02
N ARG A 136 11.81 9.33 2.68
CA ARG A 136 13.15 9.03 2.16
C ARG A 136 13.95 8.19 3.13
N ARG A 137 13.86 8.49 4.43
CA ARG A 137 14.52 7.72 5.49
C ARG A 137 13.99 6.29 5.54
N VAL A 138 12.67 6.10 5.45
CA VAL A 138 12.05 4.77 5.37
C VAL A 138 12.56 3.99 4.17
N PHE A 139 12.67 4.60 2.99
CA PHE A 139 13.25 3.95 1.80
C PHE A 139 14.73 3.58 1.98
N CYS A 140 15.50 4.38 2.70
CA CYS A 140 16.90 4.04 3.02
C CYS A 140 16.98 2.80 3.94
N TYR A 141 16.12 2.72 4.97
CA TYR A 141 16.04 1.56 5.84
C TYR A 141 15.59 0.31 5.09
N HIS A 142 14.58 0.43 4.22
CA HIS A 142 14.13 -0.68 3.39
C HIS A 142 15.24 -1.21 2.47
N GLY A 143 16.02 -0.33 1.86
CA GLY A 143 17.19 -0.72 1.07
C GLY A 143 18.30 -1.37 1.90
N ALA A 144 18.52 -0.92 3.14
CA ALA A 144 19.46 -1.53 4.07
C ALA A 144 19.00 -2.93 4.53
N GLU A 145 17.70 -3.10 4.76
CA GLU A 145 17.09 -4.40 5.07
C GLU A 145 17.37 -5.41 3.96
N HIS A 146 17.13 -5.06 2.68
CA HIS A 146 17.44 -5.94 1.56
C HIS A 146 18.91 -6.37 1.52
N LYS A 147 19.82 -5.43 1.74
CA LYS A 147 21.26 -5.70 1.80
C LYS A 147 21.61 -6.65 2.93
N THR A 148 20.98 -6.49 4.09
CA THR A 148 21.19 -7.37 5.25
C THR A 148 20.66 -8.77 5.00
N ILE A 149 19.50 -8.89 4.33
CA ILE A 149 18.93 -10.19 3.95
C ILE A 149 19.85 -10.92 2.96
N PHE A 150 20.35 -10.25 1.93
CA PHE A 150 21.31 -10.85 1.00
C PHE A 150 22.61 -11.29 1.69
N CYS A 151 23.13 -10.49 2.64
CA CYS A 151 24.29 -10.85 3.43
C CYS A 151 24.03 -12.13 4.24
N TYR A 152 22.87 -12.24 4.85
CA TYR A 152 22.43 -13.42 5.60
C TYR A 152 22.26 -14.66 4.69
N GLU A 153 21.58 -14.52 3.55
CA GLU A 153 21.38 -15.59 2.58
C GLU A 153 22.69 -16.09 1.96
N ALA A 154 23.69 -15.20 1.85
CA ALA A 154 25.04 -15.56 1.41
C ALA A 154 25.88 -16.26 2.50
N GLY A 155 25.35 -16.43 3.72
CA GLY A 155 26.08 -17.03 4.84
C GLY A 155 27.23 -16.18 5.36
N LEU A 156 27.28 -14.90 5.03
CA LEU A 156 28.33 -13.99 5.47
C LEU A 156 28.04 -13.45 6.88
N PRO A 157 29.08 -13.14 7.68
CA PRO A 157 28.90 -12.44 8.94
C PRO A 157 28.13 -11.13 8.74
N LEU A 158 27.12 -10.86 9.59
CA LEU A 158 26.29 -9.66 9.51
C LEU A 158 27.05 -8.43 10.02
N THR A 159 28.05 -7.99 9.28
CA THR A 159 28.79 -6.76 9.54
C THR A 159 28.36 -5.67 8.56
N VAL A 160 28.61 -4.41 8.90
CA VAL A 160 28.29 -3.25 8.03
C VAL A 160 29.02 -3.36 6.69
N GLU A 161 30.27 -3.81 6.70
CA GLU A 161 31.12 -3.98 5.51
C GLU A 161 30.49 -4.99 4.55
N ASN A 162 30.15 -6.18 5.04
CA ASN A 162 29.55 -7.25 4.26
C ASN A 162 28.15 -6.91 3.74
N ALA A 163 27.33 -6.23 4.55
CA ALA A 163 26.00 -5.77 4.13
C ALA A 163 26.08 -4.64 3.10
N ARG A 164 27.05 -3.71 3.23
CA ARG A 164 27.20 -2.56 2.34
C ARG A 164 27.42 -2.92 0.88
N ILE A 165 28.17 -3.98 0.60
CA ILE A 165 28.48 -4.45 -0.76
C ILE A 165 27.33 -5.19 -1.43
N GLN A 166 26.32 -5.64 -0.67
CA GLN A 166 25.19 -6.38 -1.20
C GLN A 166 24.25 -5.51 -2.05
N PRO A 167 23.51 -6.10 -3.03
CA PRO A 167 22.53 -5.39 -3.84
C PRO A 167 21.34 -4.92 -2.98
N LYS A 168 20.75 -3.79 -3.36
CA LYS A 168 19.59 -3.23 -2.67
C LYS A 168 18.23 -3.71 -3.23
N HIS A 169 18.22 -4.41 -4.36
CA HIS A 169 16.99 -4.90 -5.00
C HIS A 169 16.82 -6.37 -4.70
N HIS A 170 15.82 -6.71 -3.88
CA HIS A 170 15.54 -8.09 -3.50
C HIS A 170 14.33 -8.63 -4.29
N PRO A 171 14.39 -9.85 -4.89
CA PRO A 171 13.29 -10.39 -5.71
C PRO A 171 12.01 -10.68 -4.92
N ARG A 172 12.13 -10.92 -3.61
CA ARG A 172 10.97 -11.14 -2.71
C ARG A 172 10.41 -9.87 -2.08
N CYS A 173 10.74 -8.71 -2.64
CA CYS A 173 10.26 -7.44 -2.12
C CYS A 173 8.77 -7.25 -2.40
N GLY A 174 8.01 -6.82 -1.39
CA GLY A 174 6.58 -6.52 -1.53
C GLY A 174 6.28 -5.40 -2.54
N THR A 175 7.21 -4.48 -2.79
CA THR A 175 7.03 -3.44 -3.82
C THR A 175 7.05 -4.02 -5.23
N SER A 176 7.89 -5.02 -5.51
CA SER A 176 7.87 -5.75 -6.78
C SER A 176 6.54 -6.46 -7.00
N PHE A 177 5.97 -7.04 -5.95
CA PHE A 177 4.64 -7.65 -5.99
C PHE A 177 3.55 -6.65 -6.37
N LEU A 178 3.60 -5.41 -5.86
CA LEU A 178 2.63 -4.36 -6.24
C LEU A 178 2.65 -4.08 -7.74
N PHE A 179 3.83 -4.00 -8.37
CA PHE A 179 3.93 -3.82 -9.82
C PHE A 179 3.31 -4.98 -10.59
N VAL A 180 3.58 -6.22 -10.17
CA VAL A 180 2.98 -7.42 -10.78
C VAL A 180 1.45 -7.36 -10.67
N VAL A 181 0.91 -7.06 -9.50
CA VAL A 181 -0.54 -6.92 -9.28
C VAL A 181 -1.15 -5.86 -10.18
N ILE A 182 -0.51 -4.69 -10.34
CA ILE A 182 -0.99 -3.64 -11.23
C ILE A 182 -1.04 -4.12 -12.69
N ILE A 183 0.04 -4.74 -13.18
CA ILE A 183 0.11 -5.24 -14.56
C ILE A 183 -0.94 -6.32 -14.80
N VAL A 184 -1.04 -7.31 -13.91
CA VAL A 184 -2.02 -8.40 -14.02
C VAL A 184 -3.44 -7.83 -13.93
N SER A 185 -3.71 -6.86 -13.06
CA SER A 185 -5.01 -6.18 -12.98
C SER A 185 -5.40 -5.49 -14.29
N ILE A 186 -4.45 -4.85 -14.97
CA ILE A 186 -4.68 -4.20 -16.27
C ILE A 186 -5.03 -5.25 -17.31
N LEU A 187 -4.26 -6.35 -17.39
CA LEU A 187 -4.49 -7.43 -18.36
C LEU A 187 -5.84 -8.10 -18.13
N VAL A 188 -6.14 -8.49 -16.89
CA VAL A 188 -7.43 -9.11 -16.53
C VAL A 188 -8.59 -8.16 -16.82
N SER A 189 -8.46 -6.89 -16.48
CA SER A 189 -9.47 -5.88 -16.79
C SER A 189 -9.67 -5.75 -18.30
N SER A 190 -8.63 -5.70 -19.10
CA SER A 190 -8.71 -5.59 -20.55
C SER A 190 -9.40 -6.80 -21.20
N LEU A 191 -9.29 -7.99 -20.60
CA LEU A 191 -9.95 -9.20 -21.07
C LEU A 191 -11.43 -9.26 -20.65
N VAL A 192 -11.75 -8.85 -19.43
CA VAL A 192 -13.10 -9.04 -18.85
C VAL A 192 -14.04 -7.91 -19.27
N PHE A 193 -13.56 -6.68 -19.32
CA PHE A 193 -14.41 -5.51 -19.56
C PHE A 193 -15.06 -5.41 -20.95
N PRO A 194 -14.53 -5.93 -22.04
CA PRO A 194 -15.23 -5.93 -23.33
C PRO A 194 -16.53 -6.75 -23.34
N TYR A 195 -16.67 -7.71 -22.42
CA TYR A 195 -17.82 -8.62 -22.35
C TYR A 195 -18.93 -8.18 -21.39
N ILE A 196 -18.75 -7.07 -20.70
CA ILE A 196 -19.72 -6.59 -19.70
C ILE A 196 -20.19 -5.19 -20.10
N GLU A 197 -21.50 -5.03 -20.36
CA GLU A 197 -22.10 -3.72 -20.66
C GLU A 197 -22.08 -2.79 -19.46
N TRP A 198 -21.46 -1.63 -19.60
CA TRP A 198 -21.17 -0.73 -18.49
C TRP A 198 -21.92 0.59 -18.60
N GLN A 199 -23.10 0.64 -18.08
CA GLN A 199 -23.81 1.91 -17.92
C GLN A 199 -23.64 2.56 -16.55
N ASN A 200 -23.15 1.81 -15.53
CA ASN A 200 -23.07 2.29 -14.17
C ASN A 200 -21.65 2.22 -13.61
N ILE A 201 -21.10 3.39 -13.21
CA ILE A 201 -19.76 3.51 -12.64
C ILE A 201 -19.59 2.66 -11.35
N TRP A 202 -20.63 2.52 -10.54
CA TRP A 202 -20.59 1.75 -9.32
C TRP A 202 -20.45 0.25 -9.56
N VAL A 203 -21.11 -0.27 -10.60
CA VAL A 203 -20.96 -1.67 -11.02
C VAL A 203 -19.53 -1.91 -11.50
N ARG A 204 -18.97 -0.98 -12.27
CA ARG A 204 -17.58 -1.03 -12.73
C ARG A 204 -16.59 -1.07 -11.57
N ILE A 205 -16.79 -0.24 -10.55
CA ILE A 205 -15.99 -0.24 -9.33
C ILE A 205 -16.11 -1.57 -8.60
N GLY A 206 -17.33 -2.06 -8.40
CA GLY A 206 -17.59 -3.33 -7.71
C GLY A 206 -16.90 -4.52 -8.37
N VAL A 207 -16.96 -4.62 -9.72
CA VAL A 207 -16.28 -5.70 -10.44
C VAL A 207 -14.76 -5.55 -10.41
N LYS A 208 -14.20 -4.33 -10.49
CA LYS A 208 -12.76 -4.12 -10.30
C LYS A 208 -12.28 -4.62 -8.93
N LEU A 209 -13.04 -4.34 -7.87
CA LEU A 209 -12.75 -4.84 -6.52
C LEU A 209 -12.86 -6.37 -6.42
N LEU A 210 -13.88 -6.95 -7.07
CA LEU A 210 -14.05 -8.41 -7.09
C LEU A 210 -12.90 -9.11 -7.84
N LEU A 211 -12.47 -8.56 -8.97
CA LEU A 211 -11.34 -9.08 -9.74
C LEU A 211 -10.00 -8.96 -9.03
N LEU A 212 -9.88 -8.04 -8.06
CA LEU A 212 -8.65 -7.89 -7.28
C LEU A 212 -8.35 -9.14 -6.44
N VAL A 213 -9.39 -9.85 -5.97
CA VAL A 213 -9.22 -11.07 -5.14
C VAL A 213 -8.44 -12.16 -5.87
N PRO A 214 -8.82 -12.60 -7.09
CA PRO A 214 -8.03 -13.60 -7.83
C PRO A 214 -6.71 -13.07 -8.38
N VAL A 215 -6.56 -11.76 -8.55
CA VAL A 215 -5.28 -11.16 -9.02
C VAL A 215 -4.22 -11.17 -7.91
N VAL A 216 -4.64 -11.01 -6.65
CA VAL A 216 -3.74 -11.04 -5.48
C VAL A 216 -3.56 -12.46 -4.95
N GLY A 217 -4.50 -13.37 -5.23
CA GLY A 217 -4.49 -14.79 -4.83
C GLY A 217 -3.53 -15.65 -5.56
#